data_2810021d062d3fba8c4b1d22b3ed3d34
#
_entry.id   2810021d062d3fba8c4b1d22b3ed3d34
#
_cell.length_a   1.000
_cell.length_b   1.000
_cell.length_c   1.000
_cell.angle_alpha   90.00
_cell.angle_beta   90.00
_cell.angle_gamma   90.00
#
_symmetry.space_group_name_H-M   'P 1'
#
loop_
_entity.id
_entity.type
_entity.pdbx_description
1 polymer ?
#
loop_
_entity_poly.entity_id
_entity_poly.type
_entity_poly.pdbx_seq_one_letter_code
_entity_poly.pdbx_strand_id
1 'polypeptide(L)'
;RGRNELLKIKYRKGYKEHYLFEYNIPYLNQEKTWGAIFKTELFRMQRFHYQTDNHLLLYTLPEENLFKEHKLSLAFQYKPGIHSTHKLEVEGSKMSTQYSVKNPVFFLSDSLNFKYASFDYHFIQEKRDYREYPLNGYMRELCVEAFHGIENNYHNISLTAKAEHHAQFHPRWSVGNSIKAKVSWKDEIPYMLKQAFGFEDYLRGYEYYVIDGSQFTITKTAVKWALLPTTEIQLPIIPWEQFSKTHFSIYFSIFADMGYVYNQEVINNPLSNEFLMS
;
A
#
# COMPACT_ATOMS: atom_id res chain seq x y z
N ARG A 1 15.96 8.60 29.90
CA ARG A 1 14.69 9.00 29.27
C ARG A 1 14.75 8.58 27.82
N GLY A 2 13.94 7.58 27.41
CA GLY A 2 13.91 7.08 26.02
C GLY A 2 13.37 8.17 25.09
N ARG A 3 14.07 8.39 23.96
CA ARG A 3 13.64 9.32 22.91
C ARG A 3 12.58 8.73 21.97
N ASN A 4 12.08 7.53 22.29
CA ASN A 4 11.14 6.75 21.46
C ASN A 4 11.71 6.41 20.06
N GLU A 5 13.02 6.38 19.94
CA GLU A 5 13.71 6.00 18.70
C GLU A 5 13.49 4.51 18.44
N LEU A 6 13.23 4.17 17.20
CA LEU A 6 13.00 2.79 16.76
C LEU A 6 14.10 2.37 15.79
N LEU A 7 14.84 1.34 16.16
CA LEU A 7 15.72 0.63 15.25
C LEU A 7 15.04 -0.69 14.86
N LYS A 8 14.80 -0.86 13.55
CA LYS A 8 14.22 -2.08 12.98
C LYS A 8 15.23 -2.74 12.06
N ILE A 9 15.59 -3.97 12.38
CA ILE A 9 16.43 -4.79 11.53
C ILE A 9 15.62 -6.02 11.14
N LYS A 10 15.52 -6.27 9.82
CA LYS A 10 14.87 -7.46 9.29
C LYS A 10 15.87 -8.27 8.48
N TYR A 11 15.97 -9.52 8.80
CA TYR A 11 16.76 -10.50 8.08
C TYR A 11 15.83 -11.66 7.69
N ARG A 12 15.61 -11.83 6.38
CA ARG A 12 14.88 -12.97 5.83
C ARG A 12 15.74 -13.60 4.75
N LYS A 13 16.00 -14.88 4.86
CA LYS A 13 16.68 -15.68 3.85
C LYS A 13 15.79 -16.84 3.41
N GLY A 14 15.89 -17.26 2.16
CA GLY A 14 15.11 -18.33 1.56
C GLY A 14 14.69 -17.98 0.14
N TYR A 15 13.51 -18.42 -0.27
CA TYR A 15 12.93 -18.15 -1.61
C TYR A 15 12.84 -16.66 -1.96
N LYS A 16 12.50 -15.84 -0.97
CA LYS A 16 12.59 -14.38 -0.99
C LYS A 16 13.53 -13.93 0.09
N GLU A 17 14.62 -13.29 -0.30
CA GLU A 17 15.56 -12.69 0.64
C GLU A 17 15.19 -11.22 0.84
N HIS A 18 15.17 -10.76 2.08
CA HIS A 18 14.87 -9.39 2.43
C HIS A 18 15.70 -8.95 3.62
N TYR A 19 16.55 -7.98 3.40
CA TYR A 19 17.41 -7.35 4.40
C TYR A 19 16.96 -5.89 4.51
N LEU A 20 16.57 -5.48 5.70
CA LEU A 20 16.09 -4.13 6.00
C LEU A 20 16.85 -3.59 7.21
N PHE A 21 17.30 -2.36 7.10
CA PHE A 21 17.71 -1.52 8.20
C PHE A 21 16.89 -0.24 8.16
N GLU A 22 16.18 0.07 9.24
CA GLU A 22 15.38 1.27 9.38
C GLU A 22 15.68 1.90 10.75
N TYR A 23 16.01 3.18 10.73
CA TYR A 23 16.18 3.97 11.94
C TYR A 23 15.21 5.13 11.92
N ASN A 24 14.30 5.13 12.88
CA ASN A 24 13.23 6.13 12.99
C ASN A 24 13.43 6.96 14.25
N ILE A 25 13.59 8.26 14.06
CA ILE A 25 13.67 9.28 15.10
C ILE A 25 12.35 10.04 15.08
N PRO A 26 11.37 9.69 15.93
CA PRO A 26 10.03 10.27 15.86
C PRO A 26 10.00 11.74 16.29
N TYR A 27 11.00 12.19 17.07
CA TYR A 27 11.04 13.53 17.64
C TYR A 27 12.44 14.14 17.56
N LEU A 28 12.62 15.05 16.59
CA LEU A 28 13.85 15.85 16.43
C LEU A 28 13.84 17.11 17.27
N ASN A 29 12.67 17.63 17.60
CA ASN A 29 12.48 18.87 18.37
C ASN A 29 11.77 18.63 19.71
N GLN A 30 11.83 19.61 20.60
CA GLN A 30 11.20 19.53 21.92
C GLN A 30 9.67 19.51 21.85
N GLU A 31 9.08 20.14 20.86
CA GLU A 31 7.63 20.16 20.59
C GLU A 31 7.10 18.83 20.06
N LYS A 32 8.00 17.89 19.75
CA LYS A 32 7.65 16.54 19.25
C LYS A 32 6.86 16.56 17.93
N THR A 33 7.06 17.58 17.11
CA THR A 33 6.34 17.75 15.85
C THR A 33 7.13 17.25 14.64
N TRP A 34 8.47 17.23 14.71
CA TRP A 34 9.33 16.79 13.61
C TRP A 34 9.99 15.46 13.91
N GLY A 35 10.07 14.61 12.89
CA GLY A 35 10.77 13.34 12.93
C GLY A 35 11.56 13.08 11.65
N ALA A 36 12.46 12.10 11.68
CA ALA A 36 13.20 11.62 10.53
C ALA A 36 13.26 10.11 10.50
N ILE A 37 13.30 9.54 9.30
CA ILE A 37 13.43 8.11 9.06
C ILE A 37 14.53 7.90 8.04
N PHE A 38 15.49 7.06 8.36
CA PHE A 38 16.47 6.55 7.42
C PHE A 38 16.17 5.07 7.18
N LYS A 39 16.14 4.64 5.91
CA LYS A 39 15.84 3.26 5.55
C LYS A 39 16.75 2.79 4.42
N THR A 40 17.29 1.60 4.55
CA THR A 40 17.94 0.89 3.43
C THR A 40 17.43 -0.53 3.35
N GLU A 41 17.23 -1.00 2.13
CA GLU A 41 16.57 -2.26 1.83
C GLU A 41 17.30 -2.99 0.71
N LEU A 42 17.53 -4.28 0.89
CA LEU A 42 17.96 -5.19 -0.14
C LEU A 42 16.94 -6.31 -0.27
N PHE A 43 16.37 -6.44 -1.44
CA PHE A 43 15.42 -7.49 -1.77
C PHE A 43 15.95 -8.35 -2.91
N ARG A 44 15.79 -9.66 -2.79
CA ARG A 44 16.18 -10.64 -3.83
C ARG A 44 15.08 -11.67 -3.98
N MET A 45 14.79 -12.05 -5.22
CA MET A 45 13.74 -13.01 -5.53
C MET A 45 14.12 -13.82 -6.77
N GLN A 46 14.11 -15.16 -6.66
CA GLN A 46 14.45 -16.07 -7.77
C GLN A 46 13.29 -16.21 -8.76
N ARG A 47 12.06 -16.12 -8.29
CA ARG A 47 10.86 -16.21 -9.12
C ARG A 47 10.05 -14.94 -8.96
N PHE A 48 9.96 -14.14 -9.99
CA PHE A 48 9.20 -12.89 -10.00
C PHE A 48 8.26 -12.86 -11.20
N HIS A 49 7.18 -12.11 -11.08
CA HIS A 49 6.25 -11.89 -12.17
C HIS A 49 6.85 -10.88 -13.14
N TYR A 50 6.73 -11.17 -14.44
CA TYR A 50 7.25 -10.31 -15.50
C TYR A 50 6.15 -9.79 -16.42
N GLN A 51 4.96 -10.35 -16.37
CA GLN A 51 3.81 -9.97 -17.18
C GLN A 51 2.54 -10.47 -16.53
N THR A 52 1.42 -9.82 -16.83
CA THR A 52 0.07 -10.31 -16.55
C THR A 52 -0.56 -10.76 -17.85
N ASP A 53 -1.15 -11.93 -17.88
CA ASP A 53 -1.88 -12.50 -19.02
C ASP A 53 -3.19 -13.11 -18.52
N ASN A 54 -4.30 -12.70 -19.12
CA ASN A 54 -5.65 -13.13 -18.70
C ASN A 54 -5.86 -13.08 -17.17
N HIS A 55 -5.51 -11.94 -16.56
CA HIS A 55 -5.60 -11.65 -15.10
C HIS A 55 -4.69 -12.49 -14.20
N LEU A 56 -3.79 -13.30 -14.76
CA LEU A 56 -2.86 -14.12 -14.02
C LEU A 56 -1.44 -13.61 -14.18
N LEU A 57 -0.68 -13.63 -13.09
CA LEU A 57 0.74 -13.28 -13.12
C LEU A 57 1.56 -14.38 -13.77
N LEU A 58 2.29 -14.05 -14.83
CA LEU A 58 3.29 -14.92 -15.41
C LEU A 58 4.62 -14.75 -14.69
N TYR A 59 5.19 -15.85 -14.26
CA TYR A 59 6.42 -15.88 -13.47
C TYR A 59 7.60 -16.41 -14.27
N THR A 60 8.79 -15.87 -13.98
CA THR A 60 10.05 -16.45 -14.45
C THR A 60 10.28 -17.84 -13.85
N LEU A 61 11.02 -18.71 -14.55
CA LEU A 61 11.48 -19.97 -13.97
C LEU A 61 12.57 -19.70 -12.93
N PRO A 62 12.62 -20.45 -11.80
CA PRO A 62 13.56 -20.20 -10.72
C PRO A 62 15.03 -20.26 -11.09
N GLU A 63 15.37 -21.06 -12.10
CA GLU A 63 16.75 -21.27 -12.56
C GLU A 63 17.17 -20.25 -13.65
N GLU A 64 16.21 -19.51 -14.21
CA GLU A 64 16.46 -18.65 -15.38
C GLU A 64 16.80 -17.22 -15.00
N ASN A 65 16.35 -16.72 -13.86
CA ASN A 65 16.57 -15.31 -13.56
C ASN A 65 16.55 -15.00 -12.05
N LEU A 66 17.23 -13.93 -11.66
CA LEU A 66 17.29 -13.42 -10.31
C LEU A 66 16.99 -11.93 -10.34
N PHE A 67 15.89 -11.53 -9.69
CA PHE A 67 15.56 -10.14 -9.45
C PHE A 67 16.23 -9.64 -8.17
N LYS A 68 16.85 -8.47 -8.25
CA LYS A 68 17.45 -7.75 -7.11
C LYS A 68 16.95 -6.32 -7.09
N GLU A 69 16.66 -5.83 -5.91
CA GLU A 69 16.31 -4.44 -5.68
C GLU A 69 17.06 -3.90 -4.47
N HIS A 70 17.70 -2.76 -4.63
CA HIS A 70 18.35 -2.01 -3.57
C HIS A 70 17.66 -0.67 -3.44
N LYS A 71 17.18 -0.34 -2.26
CA LYS A 71 16.55 0.93 -1.92
C LYS A 71 17.31 1.64 -0.83
N LEU A 72 17.36 2.94 -0.95
CA LEU A 72 17.87 3.85 0.07
C LEU A 72 16.90 5.01 0.16
N SER A 73 16.35 5.28 1.33
CA SER A 73 15.45 6.41 1.51
C SER A 73 15.73 7.21 2.77
N LEU A 74 15.42 8.49 2.68
CA LEU A 74 15.43 9.45 3.77
C LEU A 74 14.08 10.16 3.79
N ALA A 75 13.41 10.14 4.93
CA ALA A 75 12.13 10.80 5.09
C ALA A 75 12.14 11.75 6.28
N PHE A 76 11.44 12.89 6.12
CA PHE A 76 11.11 13.81 7.19
C PHE A 76 9.61 13.78 7.45
N GLN A 77 9.24 13.71 8.71
CA GLN A 77 7.85 13.72 9.15
C GLN A 77 7.56 15.02 9.91
N TYR A 78 6.39 15.60 9.62
CA TYR A 78 5.84 16.72 10.38
C TYR A 78 4.46 16.34 10.90
N LYS A 79 4.28 16.42 12.22
CA LYS A 79 3.05 16.08 12.94
C LYS A 79 2.55 17.31 13.68
N PRO A 80 1.71 18.16 13.05
CA PRO A 80 1.18 19.36 13.71
C PRO A 80 0.25 19.04 14.88
N GLY A 81 -0.21 17.81 14.98
CA GLY A 81 -1.08 17.31 16.03
C GLY A 81 -1.22 15.79 15.98
N ILE A 82 -2.09 15.23 16.81
CA ILE A 82 -2.26 13.77 16.96
C ILE A 82 -2.96 13.12 15.77
N HIS A 83 -3.66 13.89 14.94
CA HIS A 83 -4.51 13.38 13.87
C HIS A 83 -3.90 13.53 12.47
N SER A 84 -2.88 14.37 12.31
CA SER A 84 -2.34 14.69 10.99
C SER A 84 -0.85 14.40 10.93
N THR A 85 -0.41 13.81 9.83
CA THR A 85 1.00 13.54 9.55
C THR A 85 1.29 13.94 8.12
N HIS A 86 2.35 14.72 7.93
CA HIS A 86 2.95 15.01 6.64
C HIS A 86 4.30 14.31 6.59
N LYS A 87 4.61 13.66 5.48
CA LYS A 87 5.90 12.98 5.28
C LYS A 87 6.43 13.37 3.90
N LEU A 88 7.65 13.82 3.87
CA LEU A 88 8.44 14.00 2.64
C LEU A 88 9.51 12.92 2.62
N GLU A 89 9.60 12.17 1.53
CA GLU A 89 10.58 11.11 1.35
C GLU A 89 11.33 11.29 0.03
N VAL A 90 12.63 11.05 0.07
CA VAL A 90 13.46 10.90 -1.11
C VAL A 90 13.97 9.48 -1.11
N GLU A 91 13.74 8.75 -2.20
CA GLU A 91 14.19 7.39 -2.38
C GLU A 91 15.06 7.28 -3.63
N GLY A 92 16.15 6.55 -3.53
CA GLY A 92 16.92 6.05 -4.66
C GLY A 92 16.81 4.54 -4.72
N SER A 93 16.53 4.00 -5.90
CA SER A 93 16.42 2.56 -6.10
C SER A 93 17.22 2.09 -7.32
N LYS A 94 17.76 0.87 -7.20
CA LYS A 94 18.34 0.12 -8.29
C LYS A 94 17.70 -1.26 -8.35
N MET A 95 16.95 -1.51 -9.41
CA MET A 95 16.44 -2.83 -9.77
C MET A 95 17.35 -3.48 -10.80
N SER A 96 17.49 -4.79 -10.75
CA SER A 96 18.26 -5.55 -11.75
C SER A 96 17.74 -6.97 -11.91
N THR A 97 17.84 -7.50 -13.13
CA THR A 97 17.62 -8.90 -13.46
C THR A 97 18.92 -9.51 -13.97
N GLN A 98 19.08 -10.82 -13.81
CA GLN A 98 20.30 -11.51 -14.25
C GLN A 98 20.33 -11.67 -15.78
N TYR A 99 19.17 -11.91 -16.39
CA TYR A 99 18.99 -12.07 -17.83
C TYR A 99 17.85 -11.17 -18.32
N SER A 100 17.81 -10.96 -19.63
CA SER A 100 16.72 -10.24 -20.27
C SER A 100 15.37 -10.88 -19.97
N VAL A 101 14.41 -10.06 -19.63
CA VAL A 101 13.03 -10.47 -19.35
C VAL A 101 12.26 -10.47 -20.66
N LYS A 102 11.38 -11.47 -20.87
CA LYS A 102 10.56 -11.59 -22.09
C LYS A 102 9.64 -10.39 -22.36
N ASN A 103 9.37 -9.60 -21.34
CA ASN A 103 8.53 -8.40 -21.46
C ASN A 103 9.41 -7.16 -21.73
N PRO A 104 9.36 -6.56 -22.93
CA PRO A 104 10.18 -5.38 -23.26
C PRO A 104 9.85 -4.13 -22.45
N VAL A 105 8.61 -4.03 -21.92
CA VAL A 105 8.20 -2.90 -21.07
C VAL A 105 8.47 -3.14 -19.60
N PHE A 106 9.15 -4.23 -19.23
CA PHE A 106 9.45 -4.55 -17.83
C PHE A 106 10.24 -3.42 -17.16
N PHE A 107 11.30 -2.93 -17.83
CA PHE A 107 12.10 -1.76 -17.42
C PHE A 107 12.03 -0.59 -18.42
N LEU A 108 11.09 -0.61 -19.38
CA LEU A 108 11.01 0.34 -20.51
C LEU A 108 12.28 0.38 -21.38
N SER A 109 13.07 -0.67 -21.37
CA SER A 109 14.30 -0.83 -22.17
C SER A 109 14.74 -2.28 -22.14
N ASP A 110 15.59 -2.68 -23.07
CA ASP A 110 16.26 -3.98 -23.08
C ASP A 110 17.37 -4.09 -22.02
N SER A 111 17.50 -3.09 -21.15
CA SER A 111 18.47 -3.07 -20.06
C SER A 111 18.14 -4.09 -18.99
N LEU A 112 19.18 -4.72 -18.44
CA LEU A 112 19.08 -5.60 -17.26
C LEU A 112 18.97 -4.83 -15.94
N ASN A 113 19.09 -3.51 -16.00
CA ASN A 113 19.07 -2.64 -14.83
C ASN A 113 18.10 -1.48 -15.05
N PHE A 114 17.48 -1.07 -13.97
CA PHE A 114 16.66 0.13 -13.91
C PHE A 114 16.98 0.90 -12.63
N LYS A 115 17.47 2.12 -12.78
CA LYS A 115 17.78 3.01 -11.67
C LYS A 115 16.83 4.18 -11.69
N TYR A 116 16.30 4.52 -10.52
CA TYR A 116 15.42 5.68 -10.38
C TYR A 116 15.66 6.41 -9.06
N ALA A 117 15.24 7.65 -9.04
CA ALA A 117 15.02 8.44 -7.85
C ALA A 117 13.55 8.85 -7.76
N SER A 118 12.97 8.82 -6.58
CA SER A 118 11.64 9.38 -6.34
C SER A 118 11.66 10.45 -5.26
N PHE A 119 10.69 11.34 -5.35
CA PHE A 119 10.35 12.32 -4.33
C PHE A 119 8.88 12.17 -4.01
N ASP A 120 8.58 11.83 -2.76
CA ASP A 120 7.25 11.45 -2.34
C ASP A 120 6.75 12.37 -1.24
N TYR A 121 5.54 12.89 -1.41
CA TYR A 121 4.82 13.60 -0.36
C TYR A 121 3.61 12.79 0.07
N HIS A 122 3.54 12.45 1.34
CA HIS A 122 2.41 11.76 1.96
C HIS A 122 1.75 12.65 3.00
N PHE A 123 0.45 12.80 2.89
CA PHE A 123 -0.41 13.40 3.90
C PHE A 123 -1.42 12.38 4.39
N ILE A 124 -1.53 12.21 5.69
CA ILE A 124 -2.52 11.35 6.33
C ILE A 124 -3.20 12.13 7.44
N GLN A 125 -4.53 12.13 7.42
CA GLN A 125 -5.37 12.62 8.51
C GLN A 125 -6.24 11.48 9.01
N GLU A 126 -6.09 11.10 10.29
CA GLU A 126 -6.75 9.96 10.91
C GLU A 126 -7.64 10.44 12.07
N LYS A 127 -8.94 10.27 11.92
CA LYS A 127 -9.96 10.62 12.93
C LYS A 127 -11.03 9.54 13.07
N ARG A 128 -10.71 8.30 12.72
CA ARG A 128 -11.60 7.16 12.98
C ARG A 128 -11.51 6.76 14.45
N ASP A 129 -12.63 6.31 14.99
CA ASP A 129 -12.73 5.79 16.36
C ASP A 129 -11.85 4.55 16.57
N TYR A 130 -11.86 3.64 15.61
CA TYR A 130 -11.04 2.43 15.62
C TYR A 130 -10.52 2.15 14.20
N ARG A 131 -9.22 1.90 14.05
CA ARG A 131 -8.60 1.79 12.70
C ARG A 131 -8.98 0.52 11.97
N GLU A 132 -9.02 -0.61 12.68
CA GLU A 132 -9.24 -1.93 12.11
C GLU A 132 -10.70 -2.17 11.74
N TYR A 133 -11.63 -1.61 12.51
CA TYR A 133 -13.07 -1.74 12.27
C TYR A 133 -13.82 -0.47 12.68
N PRO A 134 -13.71 0.60 11.92
CA PRO A 134 -14.28 1.89 12.29
C PRO A 134 -15.81 1.88 12.17
N LEU A 135 -16.46 2.49 13.15
CA LEU A 135 -17.90 2.75 13.18
C LEU A 135 -18.21 4.24 12.98
N ASN A 136 -17.29 5.11 13.42
CA ASN A 136 -17.40 6.55 13.29
C ASN A 136 -16.08 7.18 12.89
N GLY A 137 -16.18 8.37 12.29
CA GLY A 137 -15.05 9.21 11.96
C GLY A 137 -14.63 9.10 10.51
N TYR A 138 -13.44 9.59 10.21
CA TYR A 138 -12.95 9.63 8.84
C TYR A 138 -11.42 9.51 8.77
N MET A 139 -10.94 9.09 7.62
CA MET A 139 -9.53 9.09 7.25
C MET A 139 -9.39 9.72 5.86
N ARG A 140 -8.32 10.50 5.68
CA ARG A 140 -7.92 11.08 4.40
C ARG A 140 -6.45 10.84 4.19
N GLU A 141 -6.10 10.43 2.99
CA GLU A 141 -4.72 10.19 2.59
C GLU A 141 -4.50 10.79 1.20
N LEU A 142 -3.38 11.46 1.03
CA LEU A 142 -2.92 11.99 -0.24
C LEU A 142 -1.45 11.63 -0.39
N CYS A 143 -1.11 11.03 -1.52
CA CYS A 143 0.27 10.72 -1.91
C CYS A 143 0.54 11.33 -3.28
N VAL A 144 1.57 12.16 -3.36
CA VAL A 144 2.13 12.67 -4.62
C VAL A 144 3.51 12.07 -4.77
N GLU A 145 3.74 11.36 -5.84
CA GLU A 145 5.01 10.72 -6.16
C GLU A 145 5.55 11.31 -7.47
N ALA A 146 6.74 11.88 -7.40
CA ALA A 146 7.50 12.31 -8.57
C ALA A 146 8.66 11.34 -8.78
N PHE A 147 8.65 10.66 -9.91
CA PHE A 147 9.55 9.59 -10.25
C PHE A 147 10.46 9.99 -11.43
N HIS A 148 11.75 9.71 -11.31
CA HIS A 148 12.74 9.98 -12.35
C HIS A 148 13.65 8.77 -12.56
N GLY A 149 13.59 8.15 -13.76
CA GLY A 149 14.51 7.11 -14.19
C GLY A 149 15.84 7.70 -14.64
N ILE A 150 16.94 7.29 -14.01
CA ILE A 150 18.25 7.91 -14.17
C ILE A 150 18.89 7.58 -15.53
N GLU A 151 18.67 6.37 -16.04
CA GLU A 151 19.37 5.86 -17.25
C GLU A 151 18.56 6.07 -18.53
N ASN A 152 17.24 6.09 -18.45
CA ASN A 152 16.34 6.17 -19.62
C ASN A 152 15.58 7.49 -19.74
N ASN A 153 15.94 8.49 -18.93
CA ASN A 153 15.28 9.80 -18.87
C ASN A 153 13.75 9.72 -18.74
N TYR A 154 13.26 8.63 -18.13
CA TYR A 154 11.86 8.43 -17.84
C TYR A 154 11.47 9.27 -16.61
N HIS A 155 10.39 10.01 -16.70
CA HIS A 155 9.84 10.74 -15.55
C HIS A 155 8.33 10.63 -15.56
N ASN A 156 7.77 10.50 -14.39
CA ASN A 156 6.33 10.43 -14.18
C ASN A 156 5.97 11.12 -12.86
N ILE A 157 4.76 11.64 -12.81
CA ILE A 157 4.15 12.12 -11.57
C ILE A 157 2.86 11.35 -11.40
N SER A 158 2.65 10.81 -10.20
CA SER A 158 1.40 10.15 -9.83
C SER A 158 0.78 10.81 -8.60
N LEU A 159 -0.53 10.82 -8.57
CA LEU A 159 -1.34 11.27 -7.45
C LEU A 159 -2.24 10.12 -7.01
N THR A 160 -2.12 9.72 -5.74
CA THR A 160 -3.03 8.78 -5.10
C THR A 160 -3.78 9.50 -3.99
N ALA A 161 -5.10 9.43 -4.02
CA ALA A 161 -5.95 9.97 -2.97
C ALA A 161 -6.85 8.88 -2.41
N LYS A 162 -7.00 8.84 -1.08
CA LYS A 162 -7.91 7.94 -0.38
C LYS A 162 -8.72 8.72 0.65
N ALA A 163 -10.02 8.46 0.69
CA ALA A 163 -10.90 9.01 1.70
C ALA A 163 -11.80 7.91 2.24
N GLU A 164 -11.93 7.87 3.56
CA GLU A 164 -12.86 6.98 4.25
C GLU A 164 -13.76 7.83 5.15
N HIS A 165 -15.03 7.49 5.20
CA HIS A 165 -15.99 8.09 6.11
C HIS A 165 -16.89 7.02 6.71
N HIS A 166 -17.02 7.04 8.03
CA HIS A 166 -17.83 6.11 8.79
C HIS A 166 -18.78 6.89 9.68
N ALA A 167 -20.05 6.49 9.70
CA ALA A 167 -21.08 7.13 10.51
C ALA A 167 -21.97 6.08 11.16
N GLN A 168 -22.05 6.13 12.47
CA GLN A 168 -23.02 5.36 13.24
C GLN A 168 -24.28 6.22 13.42
N PHE A 169 -25.34 5.87 12.69
CA PHE A 169 -26.60 6.62 12.71
C PHE A 169 -27.64 6.04 13.67
N HIS A 170 -27.35 4.85 14.21
CA HIS A 170 -28.15 4.20 15.25
C HIS A 170 -27.22 3.34 16.12
N PRO A 171 -27.52 3.08 17.41
CA PRO A 171 -26.68 2.26 18.29
C PRO A 171 -26.27 0.89 17.74
N ARG A 172 -27.05 0.34 16.80
CA ARG A 172 -26.76 -0.95 16.14
C ARG A 172 -26.41 -0.83 14.66
N TRP A 173 -26.51 0.36 14.05
CA TRP A 173 -26.30 0.52 12.62
C TRP A 173 -25.23 1.55 12.33
N SER A 174 -24.33 1.18 11.45
CA SER A 174 -23.34 2.09 10.90
C SER A 174 -23.14 1.87 9.40
N VAL A 175 -22.72 2.91 8.73
CA VAL A 175 -22.34 2.89 7.31
C VAL A 175 -20.91 3.34 7.18
N GLY A 176 -20.16 2.68 6.32
CA GLY A 176 -18.79 3.06 5.97
C GLY A 176 -18.63 3.13 4.46
N ASN A 177 -18.00 4.20 4.01
CA ASN A 177 -17.61 4.40 2.62
C ASN A 177 -16.11 4.64 2.54
N SER A 178 -15.47 4.07 1.52
CA SER A 178 -14.07 4.29 1.18
C SER A 178 -13.96 4.51 -0.33
N ILE A 179 -13.23 5.52 -0.73
CA ILE A 179 -12.84 5.74 -2.11
C ILE A 179 -11.33 5.90 -2.17
N LYS A 180 -10.68 5.23 -3.12
CA LYS A 180 -9.27 5.41 -3.45
C LYS A 180 -9.14 5.58 -4.96
N ALA A 181 -8.37 6.55 -5.38
CA ALA A 181 -8.07 6.78 -6.78
C ALA A 181 -6.59 7.07 -6.96
N LYS A 182 -6.01 6.56 -8.04
CA LYS A 182 -4.66 6.85 -8.52
C LYS A 182 -4.74 7.40 -9.93
N VAL A 183 -4.06 8.49 -10.18
CA VAL A 183 -3.90 9.09 -11.50
C VAL A 183 -2.41 9.23 -11.77
N SER A 184 -1.97 8.82 -12.96
CA SER A 184 -0.61 8.96 -13.43
C SER A 184 -0.60 9.86 -14.66
N TRP A 185 0.38 10.77 -14.74
CA TRP A 185 0.50 11.69 -15.89
C TRP A 185 1.00 11.01 -17.15
N LYS A 186 1.72 9.89 -17.00
CA LYS A 186 2.14 9.05 -18.12
C LYS A 186 1.44 7.71 -18.08
N ASP A 187 1.09 7.21 -19.24
CA ASP A 187 0.46 5.90 -19.42
C ASP A 187 1.51 4.80 -19.60
N GLU A 188 2.65 5.11 -20.25
CA GLU A 188 3.78 4.21 -20.35
C GLU A 188 4.57 4.20 -19.03
N ILE A 189 4.30 3.22 -18.20
CA ILE A 189 4.97 2.99 -16.92
C ILE A 189 5.67 1.63 -16.97
N PRO A 190 6.89 1.49 -16.39
CA PRO A 190 7.52 0.18 -16.25
C PRO A 190 6.54 -0.83 -15.63
N TYR A 191 6.47 -2.04 -16.19
CA TYR A 191 5.55 -3.07 -15.73
C TYR A 191 5.64 -3.29 -14.21
N MET A 192 6.84 -3.26 -13.65
CA MET A 192 7.07 -3.42 -12.20
C MET A 192 6.39 -2.35 -11.34
N LEU A 193 6.10 -1.18 -11.90
CA LEU A 193 5.44 -0.05 -11.21
C LEU A 193 3.95 0.08 -11.61
N LYS A 194 3.49 -0.75 -12.55
CA LYS A 194 2.14 -0.72 -13.12
C LYS A 194 1.15 -1.54 -12.31
N GLN A 195 1.08 -1.26 -11.00
CA GLN A 195 0.25 -2.01 -10.07
C GLN A 195 -1.07 -1.27 -9.80
N ALA A 196 -2.20 -1.94 -10.07
CA ALA A 196 -3.53 -1.46 -9.70
C ALA A 196 -4.22 -2.49 -8.80
N PHE A 197 -5.17 -3.30 -9.31
CA PHE A 197 -5.86 -4.28 -8.46
C PHE A 197 -5.14 -5.64 -8.43
N GLY A 198 -5.25 -6.33 -7.30
CA GLY A 198 -4.65 -7.66 -7.08
C GLY A 198 -3.27 -7.64 -6.43
N PHE A 199 -2.73 -6.46 -6.08
CA PHE A 199 -1.47 -6.29 -5.34
C PHE A 199 -1.75 -5.80 -3.91
N GLU A 200 -1.91 -4.49 -3.72
CA GLU A 200 -2.28 -3.89 -2.44
C GLU A 200 -3.78 -3.59 -2.36
N ASP A 201 -4.38 -3.25 -3.50
CA ASP A 201 -5.78 -2.92 -3.61
C ASP A 201 -6.56 -4.08 -4.20
N TYR A 202 -7.63 -4.48 -3.51
CA TYR A 202 -8.48 -5.60 -3.89
C TYR A 202 -9.92 -5.15 -3.99
N LEU A 203 -10.59 -5.55 -5.07
CA LEU A 203 -12.03 -5.50 -5.19
C LEU A 203 -12.60 -6.85 -4.73
N ARG A 204 -13.58 -6.88 -3.83
CA ARG A 204 -14.21 -8.12 -3.38
C ARG A 204 -14.81 -8.86 -4.58
N GLY A 205 -14.76 -10.19 -4.58
CA GLY A 205 -15.15 -11.00 -5.74
C GLY A 205 -14.09 -11.11 -6.84
N TYR A 206 -13.05 -10.24 -6.82
CA TYR A 206 -11.96 -10.24 -7.80
C TYR A 206 -10.59 -10.44 -7.14
N GLU A 207 -10.52 -10.99 -5.94
CA GLU A 207 -9.28 -11.08 -5.15
C GLU A 207 -8.23 -11.98 -5.79
N TYR A 208 -8.64 -12.89 -6.69
CA TYR A 208 -7.75 -13.79 -7.42
C TYR A 208 -7.25 -13.23 -8.75
N TYR A 209 -7.74 -12.07 -9.15
CA TYR A 209 -7.40 -11.46 -10.42
C TYR A 209 -6.43 -10.29 -10.23
N VAL A 210 -5.44 -10.23 -11.12
CA VAL A 210 -4.54 -9.07 -11.20
C VAL A 210 -4.95 -8.22 -12.40
N ILE A 211 -5.22 -6.96 -12.16
CA ILE A 211 -5.65 -6.01 -13.18
C ILE A 211 -4.66 -4.87 -13.17
N ASP A 212 -3.77 -4.84 -14.17
CA ASP A 212 -2.74 -3.82 -14.29
C ASP A 212 -3.30 -2.55 -14.91
N GLY A 213 -2.77 -1.41 -14.48
CA GLY A 213 -3.11 -0.13 -15.06
C GLY A 213 -2.29 1.02 -14.51
N SER A 214 -2.26 2.11 -15.26
CA SER A 214 -1.60 3.36 -14.86
C SER A 214 -2.47 4.20 -13.93
N GLN A 215 -3.79 4.02 -14.03
CA GLN A 215 -4.78 4.78 -13.26
C GLN A 215 -5.87 3.83 -12.78
N PHE A 216 -6.42 4.09 -11.60
CA PHE A 216 -7.55 3.33 -11.10
C PHE A 216 -8.41 4.14 -10.12
N THR A 217 -9.63 3.69 -9.96
CA THR A 217 -10.50 4.09 -8.86
C THR A 217 -11.18 2.88 -8.25
N ILE A 218 -11.32 2.87 -6.94
CA ILE A 218 -12.04 1.84 -6.19
C ILE A 218 -12.90 2.50 -5.13
N THR A 219 -14.16 2.10 -5.06
CA THR A 219 -15.12 2.54 -4.05
C THR A 219 -15.63 1.32 -3.31
N LYS A 220 -15.63 1.37 -1.99
CA LYS A 220 -16.14 0.31 -1.12
C LYS A 220 -17.16 0.90 -0.16
N THR A 221 -18.34 0.30 -0.12
CA THR A 221 -19.42 0.69 0.77
C THR A 221 -19.84 -0.51 1.61
N ALA A 222 -20.08 -0.31 2.90
CA ALA A 222 -20.61 -1.33 3.77
C ALA A 222 -21.61 -0.75 4.75
N VAL A 223 -22.73 -1.45 4.90
CA VAL A 223 -23.69 -1.23 5.99
C VAL A 223 -23.48 -2.33 7.03
N LYS A 224 -23.29 -1.96 8.26
CA LYS A 224 -22.95 -2.85 9.37
C LYS A 224 -24.08 -2.83 10.39
N TRP A 225 -24.51 -4.00 10.81
CA TRP A 225 -25.48 -4.17 11.88
C TRP A 225 -24.87 -4.94 13.05
N ALA A 226 -24.90 -4.33 14.24
CA ALA A 226 -24.44 -4.96 15.46
C ALA A 226 -25.47 -6.01 15.93
N LEU A 227 -25.22 -7.29 15.61
CA LEU A 227 -25.97 -8.41 16.15
C LEU A 227 -25.80 -8.47 17.68
N LEU A 228 -24.54 -8.38 18.12
CA LEU A 228 -24.17 -8.19 19.51
C LEU A 228 -23.36 -6.88 19.62
N PRO A 229 -23.93 -5.82 20.26
CA PRO A 229 -23.18 -4.60 20.56
C PRO A 229 -21.98 -4.88 21.43
N THR A 230 -20.99 -3.98 21.40
CA THR A 230 -19.78 -4.11 22.23
C THR A 230 -20.15 -4.30 23.68
N THR A 231 -19.87 -5.48 24.21
CA THR A 231 -20.18 -5.90 25.57
C THR A 231 -18.88 -6.26 26.27
N GLU A 232 -18.69 -5.77 27.50
CA GLU A 232 -17.58 -6.18 28.35
C GLU A 232 -17.85 -7.59 28.88
N ILE A 233 -16.93 -8.50 28.63
CA ILE A 233 -16.99 -9.88 29.11
C ILE A 233 -15.78 -10.10 30.03
N GLN A 234 -16.05 -10.65 31.20
CA GLN A 234 -15.02 -11.08 32.13
C GLN A 234 -14.67 -12.56 31.83
N LEU A 235 -13.42 -12.82 31.53
CA LEU A 235 -12.91 -14.17 31.23
C LEU A 235 -12.54 -14.85 32.57
N PRO A 236 -13.29 -15.86 33.01
CA PRO A 236 -13.06 -16.49 34.32
C PRO A 236 -11.76 -17.31 34.38
N ILE A 237 -11.16 -17.61 33.19
CA ILE A 237 -9.92 -18.40 33.09
C ILE A 237 -8.69 -17.56 33.47
N ILE A 238 -8.80 -16.22 33.40
CA ILE A 238 -7.68 -15.32 33.69
C ILE A 238 -7.78 -14.82 35.12
N PRO A 239 -6.83 -15.22 36.01
CA PRO A 239 -6.92 -14.88 37.44
C PRO A 239 -6.61 -13.41 37.75
N TRP A 240 -5.97 -12.68 36.81
CA TRP A 240 -5.62 -11.26 36.97
C TRP A 240 -6.74 -10.37 36.47
N GLU A 241 -7.36 -9.62 37.35
CA GLU A 241 -8.53 -8.77 37.07
C GLU A 241 -8.26 -7.75 35.94
N GLN A 242 -7.03 -7.20 35.87
CA GLN A 242 -6.62 -6.26 34.84
C GLN A 242 -6.55 -6.83 33.42
N PHE A 243 -6.47 -8.16 33.26
CA PHE A 243 -6.41 -8.85 31.96
C PHE A 243 -7.65 -9.69 31.67
N SER A 244 -8.53 -9.87 32.67
CA SER A 244 -9.72 -10.71 32.51
C SER A 244 -10.86 -10.01 31.78
N LYS A 245 -10.83 -8.68 31.67
CA LYS A 245 -11.85 -7.90 30.99
C LYS A 245 -11.52 -7.77 29.51
N THR A 246 -12.41 -8.21 28.65
CA THR A 246 -12.31 -8.06 27.20
C THR A 246 -13.60 -7.53 26.61
N HIS A 247 -13.49 -6.83 25.47
CA HIS A 247 -14.64 -6.33 24.75
C HIS A 247 -14.95 -7.27 23.59
N PHE A 248 -16.19 -7.67 23.47
CA PHE A 248 -16.65 -8.57 22.43
C PHE A 248 -17.86 -7.97 21.70
N SER A 249 -17.86 -8.07 20.37
CA SER A 249 -18.95 -7.61 19.52
C SER A 249 -19.07 -8.46 18.27
N ILE A 250 -20.29 -8.62 17.75
CA ILE A 250 -20.58 -9.36 16.51
C ILE A 250 -21.34 -8.42 15.58
N TYR A 251 -20.83 -8.28 14.36
CA TYR A 251 -21.47 -7.49 13.32
C TYR A 251 -21.80 -8.35 12.12
N PHE A 252 -22.97 -8.09 11.53
CA PHE A 252 -23.33 -8.53 10.20
C PHE A 252 -23.15 -7.37 9.25
N SER A 253 -22.53 -7.60 8.08
CA SER A 253 -22.23 -6.53 7.13
C SER A 253 -22.71 -6.92 5.73
N ILE A 254 -23.38 -5.98 5.06
CA ILE A 254 -23.67 -6.03 3.64
C ILE A 254 -22.77 -4.99 2.98
N PHE A 255 -22.20 -5.33 1.84
CA PHE A 255 -21.28 -4.46 1.14
C PHE A 255 -21.59 -4.40 -0.36
N ALA A 256 -21.13 -3.34 -1.00
CA ALA A 256 -21.07 -3.16 -2.44
C ALA A 256 -19.76 -2.45 -2.79
N ASP A 257 -19.01 -3.04 -3.70
CA ASP A 257 -17.74 -2.48 -4.16
C ASP A 257 -17.82 -2.22 -5.67
N MET A 258 -17.14 -1.15 -6.09
CA MET A 258 -17.03 -0.76 -7.49
C MET A 258 -15.58 -0.42 -7.79
N GLY A 259 -15.12 -0.77 -8.99
CA GLY A 259 -13.75 -0.49 -9.41
C GLY A 259 -13.65 -0.26 -10.91
N TYR A 260 -12.65 0.53 -11.29
CA TYR A 260 -12.28 0.75 -12.67
C TYR A 260 -10.76 0.90 -12.75
N VAL A 261 -10.13 0.22 -13.70
CA VAL A 261 -8.70 0.33 -13.97
C VAL A 261 -8.51 0.75 -15.41
N TYR A 262 -7.80 1.86 -15.62
CA TYR A 262 -7.41 2.32 -16.95
C TYR A 262 -6.02 1.78 -17.31
N ASN A 263 -5.95 1.13 -18.46
CA ASN A 263 -4.71 0.65 -19.05
C ASN A 263 -4.72 0.96 -20.55
N GLN A 264 -3.75 1.73 -21.02
CA GLN A 264 -3.61 2.06 -22.45
C GLN A 264 -3.05 0.90 -23.24
N GLU A 265 -2.19 0.10 -22.64
CA GLU A 265 -1.63 -1.09 -23.29
C GLU A 265 -2.66 -2.22 -23.20
N VAL A 266 -3.26 -2.55 -24.32
CA VAL A 266 -4.19 -3.70 -24.45
C VAL A 266 -3.38 -4.99 -24.49
N ILE A 267 -2.74 -5.34 -23.40
CA ILE A 267 -2.17 -6.67 -23.20
C ILE A 267 -3.32 -7.49 -22.58
N ASN A 268 -3.68 -8.58 -23.19
CA ASN A 268 -4.64 -9.65 -22.82
C ASN A 268 -5.14 -9.65 -21.35
N ASN A 269 -5.70 -8.52 -20.94
CA ASN A 269 -6.29 -8.32 -19.61
C ASN A 269 -7.72 -7.74 -19.78
N PRO A 270 -8.73 -8.58 -20.10
CA PRO A 270 -10.06 -8.15 -20.45
C PRO A 270 -10.82 -7.40 -19.35
N LEU A 271 -10.38 -7.47 -18.08
CA LEU A 271 -10.98 -6.68 -17.00
C LEU A 271 -10.41 -5.25 -16.89
N SER A 272 -9.31 -4.94 -17.58
CA SER A 272 -8.85 -3.56 -17.74
C SER A 272 -9.80 -2.79 -18.65
N ASN A 273 -10.04 -1.53 -18.34
CA ASN A 273 -10.96 -0.63 -19.03
C ASN A 273 -12.45 -1.05 -18.94
N GLU A 274 -12.75 -1.95 -18.00
CA GLU A 274 -14.11 -2.39 -17.69
C GLU A 274 -14.55 -1.90 -16.32
N PHE A 275 -15.86 -1.68 -16.17
CA PHE A 275 -16.45 -1.31 -14.88
C PHE A 275 -16.77 -2.57 -14.09
N LEU A 276 -16.12 -2.73 -12.93
CA LEU A 276 -16.21 -3.89 -12.06
C LEU A 276 -17.14 -3.62 -10.89
N MET A 277 -17.98 -4.58 -10.55
CA MET A 277 -18.92 -4.51 -9.42
C MET A 277 -18.96 -5.83 -8.66
N SER A 278 -19.14 -5.75 -7.34
CA SER A 278 -19.36 -6.90 -6.45
C SER A 278 -20.31 -6.59 -5.30
#